data_07fcbb00b554e2573221c5a74e9ba92b
#
_entry.id   07fcbb00b554e2573221c5a74e9ba92b
#
_cell.length_a   1.000
_cell.length_b   1.000
_cell.length_c   1.000
_cell.angle_alpha   90.00
_cell.angle_beta   90.00
_cell.angle_gamma   90.00
#
_symmetry.space_group_name_H-M   'P 1'
#
loop_
_entity.id
_entity.type
_entity.pdbx_description
1 polymer ?
#
loop_
_entity_poly.entity_id
_entity_poly.type
_entity_poly.pdbx_seq_one_letter_code
_entity_poly.pdbx_strand_id
1 'polypeptide(L)'
;MKAEGIQIDREGNLETARQALKWLYEQDDTSDYIYNLQIICKHEYVDVNNLGYVTSLIQSYLKAVGKEKRRETEQKQSQYVGEIGKRITINVASAECVTSWNNDYNPYGGEIRLYKLTDDANNVYMWSTEKALADTKSYTLVGTVKNHSEYHGVKQTVITRCRIVAYKKD
;
A
#
# COMPACT_ATOMS: atom_id res chain seq x y z
N MET A 1 34.13 -23.84 -2.12
CA MET A 1 33.22 -22.71 -1.92
C MET A 1 32.98 -22.57 -0.41
N LYS A 2 33.49 -21.50 0.23
CA LYS A 2 33.23 -21.22 1.64
C LYS A 2 31.81 -20.57 1.68
N ALA A 3 30.93 -21.18 2.43
CA ALA A 3 29.62 -20.54 2.72
C ALA A 3 29.89 -19.25 3.51
N GLU A 4 29.61 -18.12 2.95
CA GLU A 4 29.57 -16.85 3.67
C GLU A 4 28.51 -16.99 4.77
N GLY A 5 28.96 -16.96 6.03
CA GLY A 5 28.09 -17.08 7.18
C GLY A 5 27.12 -15.89 7.23
N ILE A 6 25.81 -16.16 7.25
CA ILE A 6 24.81 -15.14 7.47
C ILE A 6 25.06 -14.51 8.85
N GLN A 7 25.44 -13.24 8.88
CA GLN A 7 25.57 -12.47 10.12
C GLN A 7 24.16 -12.20 10.65
N ILE A 8 23.82 -12.83 11.78
CA ILE A 8 22.53 -12.63 12.45
C ILE A 8 22.68 -11.45 13.43
N ASP A 9 22.03 -10.34 13.12
CA ASP A 9 21.88 -9.22 14.06
C ASP A 9 20.89 -9.60 15.17
N ARG A 10 21.42 -10.15 16.27
CA ARG A 10 20.59 -10.63 17.38
C ARG A 10 19.95 -9.49 18.15
N GLU A 11 20.61 -8.35 18.32
CA GLU A 11 20.10 -7.21 19.08
C GLU A 11 18.98 -6.51 18.31
N GLY A 12 19.16 -6.22 17.03
CA GLY A 12 18.12 -5.62 16.17
C GLY A 12 16.90 -6.52 16.00
N ASN A 13 17.11 -7.85 15.90
CA ASN A 13 16.02 -8.81 15.84
C ASN A 13 15.23 -8.88 17.17
N LEU A 14 15.90 -8.80 18.31
CA LEU A 14 15.25 -8.80 19.62
C LEU A 14 14.41 -7.53 19.83
N GLU A 15 14.92 -6.38 19.42
CA GLU A 15 14.18 -5.12 19.50
C GLU A 15 12.96 -5.14 18.58
N THR A 16 13.09 -5.62 17.36
CA THR A 16 11.97 -5.79 16.43
C THR A 16 10.91 -6.73 16.99
N ALA A 17 11.32 -7.83 17.64
CA ALA A 17 10.39 -8.77 18.28
C ALA A 17 9.62 -8.12 19.43
N ARG A 18 10.29 -7.32 20.27
CA ARG A 18 9.64 -6.57 21.37
C ARG A 18 8.62 -5.57 20.84
N GLN A 19 8.97 -4.84 19.80
CA GLN A 19 8.07 -3.87 19.16
C GLN A 19 6.86 -4.57 18.50
N ALA A 20 7.07 -5.72 17.88
CA ALA A 20 6.00 -6.52 17.28
C ALA A 20 5.03 -7.06 18.35
N LEU A 21 5.54 -7.51 19.51
CA LEU A 21 4.70 -7.94 20.64
C LEU A 21 3.91 -6.77 21.22
N LYS A 22 4.54 -5.61 21.42
CA LYS A 22 3.83 -4.41 21.87
C LYS A 22 2.71 -4.04 20.91
N TRP A 23 3.02 -3.97 19.63
CA TRP A 23 2.02 -3.70 18.58
C TRP A 23 0.87 -4.71 18.61
N LEU A 24 1.16 -6.01 18.80
CA LEU A 24 0.14 -7.06 18.86
C LEU A 24 -0.88 -6.83 19.97
N TYR A 25 -0.40 -6.42 21.16
CA TYR A 25 -1.28 -6.18 22.32
C TYR A 25 -2.02 -4.83 22.27
N GLU A 26 -1.62 -3.93 21.38
CA GLU A 26 -2.31 -2.67 21.08
C GLU A 26 -3.41 -2.85 20.02
N GLN A 27 -3.49 -4.02 19.36
CA GLN A 27 -4.55 -4.30 18.39
C GLN A 27 -5.83 -4.73 19.08
N ASP A 28 -6.98 -4.21 18.59
CA ASP A 28 -8.29 -4.72 18.99
C ASP A 28 -8.50 -6.16 18.48
N ASP A 29 -9.23 -6.98 19.23
CA ASP A 29 -9.55 -8.39 18.93
C ASP A 29 -10.49 -8.57 17.73
N THR A 30 -10.28 -7.80 16.65
CA THR A 30 -11.20 -7.74 15.50
C THR A 30 -11.04 -8.88 14.51
N SER A 31 -9.96 -9.68 14.62
CA SER A 31 -9.73 -10.82 13.73
C SER A 31 -9.26 -12.05 14.50
N ASP A 32 -9.73 -13.24 14.08
CA ASP A 32 -9.30 -14.52 14.64
C ASP A 32 -7.77 -14.69 14.63
N TYR A 33 -7.10 -14.10 13.62
CA TYR A 33 -5.64 -14.14 13.52
C TYR A 33 -4.95 -13.38 14.66
N ILE A 34 -5.37 -12.15 14.95
CA ILE A 34 -4.81 -11.31 16.04
C ILE A 34 -5.12 -11.98 17.39
N TYR A 35 -6.35 -12.40 17.59
CA TYR A 35 -6.76 -13.09 18.82
C TYR A 35 -5.92 -14.36 19.08
N ASN A 36 -5.74 -15.22 18.09
CA ASN A 36 -4.92 -16.42 18.21
C ASN A 36 -3.45 -16.09 18.52
N LEU A 37 -2.88 -15.06 17.88
CA LEU A 37 -1.52 -14.61 18.16
C LEU A 37 -1.38 -14.09 19.60
N GLN A 38 -2.35 -13.32 20.09
CA GLN A 38 -2.33 -12.82 21.48
C GLN A 38 -2.35 -13.97 22.48
N ILE A 39 -3.17 -15.01 22.25
CA ILE A 39 -3.20 -16.22 23.08
C ILE A 39 -1.85 -16.94 23.06
N ILE A 40 -1.31 -17.21 21.86
CA ILE A 40 -0.04 -17.95 21.70
C ILE A 40 1.13 -17.17 22.35
N CYS A 41 1.22 -15.87 22.13
CA CYS A 41 2.30 -15.04 22.64
C CYS A 41 2.18 -14.69 24.14
N LYS A 42 1.07 -15.04 24.79
CA LYS A 42 0.89 -14.86 26.24
C LYS A 42 1.68 -15.88 27.06
N HIS A 43 2.06 -17.01 26.47
CA HIS A 43 2.85 -18.04 27.13
C HIS A 43 4.35 -17.74 27.00
N GLU A 44 5.13 -18.19 28.02
CA GLU A 44 6.59 -18.05 28.04
C GLU A 44 7.30 -18.96 27.01
N TYR A 45 6.59 -19.91 26.45
CA TYR A 45 7.08 -20.83 25.43
C TYR A 45 6.10 -20.95 24.26
N VAL A 46 6.62 -21.31 23.11
CA VAL A 46 5.82 -21.50 21.89
C VAL A 46 5.91 -22.98 21.49
N ASP A 47 4.77 -23.62 21.32
CA ASP A 47 4.69 -24.95 20.74
C ASP A 47 5.19 -24.95 19.29
N VAL A 48 5.85 -26.03 18.88
CA VAL A 48 6.40 -26.18 17.52
C VAL A 48 5.33 -26.01 16.45
N ASN A 49 4.10 -26.44 16.72
CA ASN A 49 2.97 -26.30 15.80
C ASN A 49 2.55 -24.81 15.62
N ASN A 50 2.90 -23.95 16.57
CA ASN A 50 2.55 -22.53 16.56
C ASN A 50 3.69 -21.64 16.05
N LEU A 51 4.86 -22.19 15.71
CA LEU A 51 6.00 -21.40 15.20
C LEU A 51 5.65 -20.59 13.95
N GLY A 52 4.81 -21.13 13.06
CA GLY A 52 4.35 -20.43 11.87
C GLY A 52 3.57 -19.14 12.20
N TYR A 53 2.73 -19.18 13.23
CA TYR A 53 2.00 -17.99 13.72
C TYR A 53 2.94 -16.95 14.28
N VAL A 54 3.89 -17.34 15.14
CA VAL A 54 4.83 -16.39 15.76
C VAL A 54 5.79 -15.76 14.74
N THR A 55 6.25 -16.54 13.76
CA THR A 55 7.08 -15.97 12.68
C THR A 55 6.31 -15.02 11.78
N SER A 56 5.01 -15.28 11.56
CA SER A 56 4.14 -14.38 10.77
C SER A 56 3.84 -13.05 11.48
N LEU A 57 3.93 -12.99 12.81
CA LEU A 57 3.76 -11.76 13.59
C LEU A 57 4.75 -10.68 13.17
N ILE A 58 6.03 -11.02 13.01
CA ILE A 58 7.08 -10.07 12.63
C ILE A 58 6.75 -9.46 11.24
N GLN A 59 6.35 -10.31 10.29
CA GLN A 59 5.99 -9.86 8.95
C GLN A 59 4.77 -8.94 8.96
N SER A 60 3.75 -9.27 9.75
CA SER A 60 2.54 -8.48 9.92
C SER A 60 2.84 -7.12 10.54
N TYR A 61 3.68 -7.09 11.58
CA TYR A 61 4.16 -5.86 12.22
C TYR A 61 4.92 -4.96 11.23
N LEU A 62 5.93 -5.51 10.53
CA LEU A 62 6.73 -4.74 9.57
C LEU A 62 5.88 -4.18 8.43
N LYS A 63 4.89 -4.97 7.97
CA LYS A 63 3.92 -4.51 6.96
C LYS A 63 3.03 -3.38 7.48
N ALA A 64 2.56 -3.47 8.72
CA ALA A 64 1.73 -2.44 9.36
C ALA A 64 2.52 -1.14 9.53
N VAL A 65 3.73 -1.19 10.10
CA VAL A 65 4.61 -0.02 10.29
C VAL A 65 5.02 0.60 8.94
N GLY A 66 5.34 -0.23 7.94
CA GLY A 66 5.65 0.26 6.60
C GLY A 66 4.48 0.99 5.95
N LYS A 67 3.25 0.47 6.12
CA LYS A 67 2.02 1.10 5.64
C LYS A 67 1.76 2.45 6.34
N GLU A 68 2.00 2.52 7.66
CA GLU A 68 1.81 3.73 8.44
C GLU A 68 2.82 4.83 8.07
N LYS A 69 4.11 4.51 7.98
CA LYS A 69 5.14 5.44 7.50
C LYS A 69 4.86 5.99 6.11
N ARG A 70 4.42 5.12 5.19
CA ARG A 70 4.02 5.54 3.85
C ARG A 70 2.85 6.52 3.90
N ARG A 71 1.85 6.24 4.73
CA ARG A 71 0.67 7.09 4.91
C ARG A 71 1.02 8.45 5.50
N GLU A 72 1.87 8.50 6.53
CA GLU A 72 2.35 9.76 7.10
C GLU A 72 3.13 10.60 6.08
N THR A 73 3.96 9.96 5.24
CA THR A 73 4.69 10.63 4.18
C THR A 73 3.73 11.22 3.15
N GLU A 74 2.73 10.47 2.74
CA GLU A 74 1.69 10.93 1.80
C GLU A 74 0.87 12.08 2.39
N GLN A 75 0.50 12.02 3.68
CA GLN A 75 -0.21 13.11 4.36
C GLN A 75 0.58 14.41 4.38
N LYS A 76 1.90 14.33 4.61
CA LYS A 76 2.77 15.50 4.70
C LYS A 76 3.12 16.09 3.34
N GLN A 77 3.18 15.28 2.29
CA GLN A 77 3.74 15.65 0.99
C GLN A 77 2.69 15.84 -0.10
N SER A 78 1.59 15.06 -0.08
CA SER A 78 0.59 15.13 -1.14
C SER A 78 -0.17 16.45 -1.14
N GLN A 79 -0.24 17.07 -2.30
CA GLN A 79 -1.01 18.29 -2.55
C GLN A 79 -2.01 18.07 -3.70
N TYR A 80 -3.00 18.94 -3.78
CA TYR A 80 -3.88 19.00 -4.94
C TYR A 80 -3.12 19.49 -6.16
N VAL A 81 -3.24 18.79 -7.28
CA VAL A 81 -2.54 19.13 -8.52
C VAL A 81 -3.53 19.48 -9.62
N GLY A 82 -3.30 20.65 -10.24
CA GLY A 82 -4.12 21.15 -11.33
C GLY A 82 -5.46 21.70 -10.89
N GLU A 83 -6.16 22.36 -11.83
CA GLU A 83 -7.49 22.92 -11.63
C GLU A 83 -8.57 21.92 -12.10
N ILE A 84 -9.69 21.90 -11.40
CA ILE A 84 -10.84 21.05 -11.77
C ILE A 84 -11.29 21.39 -13.20
N GLY A 85 -11.48 20.38 -14.02
CA GLY A 85 -11.85 20.50 -15.44
C GLY A 85 -10.68 20.70 -16.38
N LYS A 86 -9.47 21.00 -15.89
CA LYS A 86 -8.26 21.17 -16.71
C LYS A 86 -7.55 19.84 -16.95
N ARG A 87 -6.82 19.83 -18.04
CA ARG A 87 -6.01 18.68 -18.44
C ARG A 87 -4.61 18.83 -17.88
N ILE A 88 -4.09 17.78 -17.27
CA ILE A 88 -2.76 17.75 -16.66
C ILE A 88 -1.95 16.56 -17.18
N THR A 89 -0.64 16.72 -17.16
CA THR A 89 0.32 15.64 -17.45
C THR A 89 0.97 15.23 -16.13
N ILE A 90 1.00 13.93 -15.87
CA ILE A 90 1.48 13.34 -14.63
C ILE A 90 2.59 12.34 -14.96
N ASN A 91 3.73 12.47 -14.31
CA ASN A 91 4.79 11.46 -14.34
C ASN A 91 4.53 10.48 -13.20
N VAL A 92 3.90 9.36 -13.53
CA VAL A 92 3.55 8.32 -12.56
C VAL A 92 4.81 7.54 -12.20
N ALA A 93 5.18 7.58 -10.93
CA ALA A 93 6.27 6.81 -10.35
C ALA A 93 5.80 5.42 -9.87
N SER A 94 4.58 5.34 -9.32
CA SER A 94 3.97 4.08 -8.89
C SER A 94 2.47 4.06 -9.13
N ALA A 95 1.92 2.86 -9.38
CA ALA A 95 0.50 2.60 -9.51
C ALA A 95 0.13 1.40 -8.64
N GLU A 96 -0.91 1.53 -7.84
CA GLU A 96 -1.41 0.49 -6.95
C GLU A 96 -2.92 0.32 -7.17
N CYS A 97 -3.37 -0.91 -7.45
CA CYS A 97 -4.79 -1.20 -7.50
C CYS A 97 -5.34 -1.30 -6.06
N VAL A 98 -6.19 -0.34 -5.69
CA VAL A 98 -6.77 -0.27 -4.33
C VAL A 98 -7.93 -1.23 -4.18
N THR A 99 -8.80 -1.27 -5.19
CA THR A 99 -9.98 -2.14 -5.23
C THR A 99 -10.47 -2.30 -6.66
N SER A 100 -11.30 -3.31 -6.88
CA SER A 100 -11.99 -3.52 -8.15
C SER A 100 -13.43 -3.98 -7.93
N TRP A 101 -14.29 -3.72 -8.89
CA TRP A 101 -15.69 -4.15 -8.90
C TRP A 101 -16.18 -4.38 -10.33
N ASN A 102 -17.21 -5.21 -10.48
CA ASN A 102 -17.84 -5.43 -11.77
C ASN A 102 -18.71 -4.25 -12.18
N ASN A 103 -18.71 -3.93 -13.46
CA ASN A 103 -19.59 -2.90 -14.03
C ASN A 103 -20.98 -3.51 -14.36
N ASP A 104 -21.84 -3.60 -13.34
CA ASP A 104 -23.17 -4.22 -13.46
C ASP A 104 -24.15 -3.41 -14.37
N TYR A 105 -23.82 -2.17 -14.70
CA TYR A 105 -24.64 -1.31 -15.57
C TYR A 105 -24.38 -1.56 -17.07
N ASN A 106 -23.31 -2.28 -17.42
CA ASN A 106 -22.99 -2.58 -18.80
C ASN A 106 -22.88 -4.11 -18.98
N PRO A 107 -23.80 -4.75 -19.69
CA PRO A 107 -23.76 -6.20 -19.93
C PRO A 107 -22.50 -6.68 -20.63
N TYR A 108 -21.79 -5.78 -21.28
CA TYR A 108 -20.49 -6.02 -21.94
C TYR A 108 -19.34 -5.37 -21.15
N GLY A 109 -19.63 -4.79 -19.97
CA GLY A 109 -18.65 -4.11 -19.13
C GLY A 109 -17.76 -5.09 -18.41
N GLY A 110 -16.47 -4.75 -18.36
CA GLY A 110 -15.47 -5.46 -17.60
C GLY A 110 -15.37 -5.00 -16.15
N GLU A 111 -14.39 -5.53 -15.48
CA GLU A 111 -14.00 -5.13 -14.13
C GLU A 111 -13.45 -3.69 -14.14
N ILE A 112 -14.04 -2.81 -13.34
CA ILE A 112 -13.50 -1.47 -13.08
C ILE A 112 -12.52 -1.57 -11.92
N ARG A 113 -11.33 -0.99 -12.09
CA ARG A 113 -10.27 -0.93 -11.08
C ARG A 113 -10.03 0.49 -10.64
N LEU A 114 -9.94 0.71 -9.34
CA LEU A 114 -9.54 1.98 -8.75
C LEU A 114 -8.04 1.94 -8.49
N TYR A 115 -7.30 2.75 -9.20
CA TYR A 115 -5.87 2.90 -9.01
C TYR A 115 -5.54 4.14 -8.19
N LYS A 116 -4.63 3.96 -7.25
CA LYS A 116 -3.89 5.00 -6.59
C LYS A 116 -2.57 5.17 -7.34
N LEU A 117 -2.36 6.34 -7.90
CA LEU A 117 -1.14 6.70 -8.62
C LEU A 117 -0.35 7.70 -7.77
N THR A 118 0.97 7.59 -7.78
CA THR A 118 1.85 8.54 -7.09
C THR A 118 2.86 9.07 -8.09
N ASP A 119 3.09 10.38 -8.09
CA ASP A 119 4.13 11.02 -8.91
C ASP A 119 5.48 11.12 -8.20
N ASP A 120 6.49 11.65 -8.88
CA ASP A 120 7.85 11.83 -8.35
C ASP A 120 7.89 12.83 -7.17
N ALA A 121 6.86 13.67 -6.98
CA ALA A 121 6.71 14.63 -5.88
C ALA A 121 5.84 14.08 -4.72
N ASN A 122 5.46 12.79 -4.75
CA ASN A 122 4.57 12.10 -3.80
C ASN A 122 3.13 12.65 -3.76
N ASN A 123 2.67 13.33 -4.81
CA ASN A 123 1.26 13.67 -4.92
C ASN A 123 0.45 12.43 -5.31
N VAL A 124 -0.74 12.31 -4.73
CA VAL A 124 -1.63 11.17 -4.91
C VAL A 124 -2.75 11.50 -5.89
N TYR A 125 -2.94 10.62 -6.87
CA TYR A 125 -4.03 10.70 -7.84
C TYR A 125 -4.88 9.44 -7.79
N MET A 126 -6.19 9.60 -7.94
CA MET A 126 -7.15 8.49 -7.98
C MET A 126 -7.77 8.39 -9.39
N TRP A 127 -7.68 7.20 -9.97
CA TRP A 127 -8.22 6.93 -11.30
C TRP A 127 -8.97 5.60 -11.35
N SER A 128 -10.26 5.67 -11.75
CA SER A 128 -11.07 4.48 -12.01
C SER A 128 -11.04 4.17 -13.50
N THR A 129 -10.69 2.93 -13.87
CA THR A 129 -10.57 2.49 -15.26
C THR A 129 -10.78 0.98 -15.39
N GLU A 130 -11.27 0.54 -16.55
CA GLU A 130 -11.34 -0.88 -16.92
C GLU A 130 -9.97 -1.43 -17.38
N LYS A 131 -9.01 -0.55 -17.66
CA LYS A 131 -7.68 -0.95 -18.12
C LYS A 131 -6.86 -1.52 -16.96
N ALA A 132 -6.25 -2.68 -17.18
CA ALA A 132 -5.22 -3.18 -16.29
C ALA A 132 -3.92 -2.37 -16.50
N LEU A 133 -3.45 -1.74 -15.43
CA LEU A 133 -2.15 -1.05 -15.41
C LEU A 133 -1.09 -2.02 -14.89
N ALA A 134 0.13 -1.94 -15.45
CA ALA A 134 1.25 -2.68 -14.91
C ALA A 134 1.75 -1.99 -13.64
N ASP A 135 1.78 -2.71 -12.53
CA ASP A 135 2.12 -2.18 -11.19
C ASP A 135 3.57 -1.70 -11.05
N THR A 136 4.44 -2.06 -11.99
CA THR A 136 5.90 -1.90 -11.84
C THR A 136 6.53 -0.93 -12.83
N LYS A 137 5.78 -0.28 -13.70
CA LYS A 137 6.35 0.62 -14.73
C LYS A 137 6.01 2.06 -14.47
N SER A 138 7.04 2.91 -14.46
CA SER A 138 6.86 4.35 -14.51
C SER A 138 6.38 4.78 -15.90
N TYR A 139 5.40 5.65 -15.97
CA TYR A 139 4.85 6.14 -17.24
C TYR A 139 4.33 7.58 -17.11
N THR A 140 4.21 8.23 -18.26
CA THR A 140 3.59 9.55 -18.33
C THR A 140 2.12 9.39 -18.72
N LEU A 141 1.25 9.96 -17.88
CA LEU A 141 -0.21 9.95 -18.02
C LEU A 141 -0.72 11.36 -18.32
N VAL A 142 -1.65 11.49 -19.24
CA VAL A 142 -2.39 12.73 -19.45
C VAL A 142 -3.86 12.47 -19.08
N GLY A 143 -4.39 13.27 -18.17
CA GLY A 143 -5.77 13.13 -17.68
C GLY A 143 -6.42 14.48 -17.42
N THR A 144 -7.73 14.47 -17.16
CA THR A 144 -8.50 15.65 -16.76
C THR A 144 -8.78 15.56 -15.26
N VAL A 145 -8.50 16.63 -14.52
CA VAL A 145 -8.86 16.74 -13.10
C VAL A 145 -10.39 16.75 -12.98
N LYS A 146 -10.95 15.74 -12.33
CA LYS A 146 -12.40 15.63 -12.09
C LYS A 146 -12.80 16.34 -10.81
N ASN A 147 -12.02 16.12 -9.75
CA ASN A 147 -12.28 16.65 -8.42
C ASN A 147 -11.02 16.61 -7.57
N HIS A 148 -11.01 17.36 -6.47
CA HIS A 148 -10.08 17.24 -5.37
C HIS A 148 -10.80 16.60 -4.20
N SER A 149 -10.18 15.62 -3.56
CA SER A 149 -10.71 14.90 -2.40
C SER A 149 -9.63 14.71 -1.35
N GLU A 150 -10.06 14.43 -0.14
CA GLU A 150 -9.16 14.07 0.97
C GLU A 150 -9.62 12.76 1.58
N TYR A 151 -8.68 11.86 1.79
CA TYR A 151 -8.95 10.58 2.43
C TYR A 151 -7.93 10.31 3.53
N HIS A 152 -8.39 10.20 4.77
CA HIS A 152 -7.54 10.03 5.95
C HIS A 152 -6.41 11.08 6.05
N GLY A 153 -6.70 12.35 5.76
CA GLY A 153 -5.72 13.43 5.80
C GLY A 153 -4.77 13.50 4.60
N VAL A 154 -4.90 12.60 3.61
CA VAL A 154 -4.12 12.62 2.38
C VAL A 154 -4.92 13.36 1.30
N LYS A 155 -4.38 14.45 0.77
CA LYS A 155 -4.95 15.17 -0.36
C LYS A 155 -4.81 14.33 -1.63
N GLN A 156 -5.89 14.18 -2.38
CA GLN A 156 -5.95 13.35 -3.57
C GLN A 156 -6.56 14.12 -4.74
N THR A 157 -5.96 14.02 -5.91
CA THR A 157 -6.52 14.56 -7.14
C THR A 157 -7.22 13.46 -7.91
N VAL A 158 -8.53 13.51 -8.02
CA VAL A 158 -9.32 12.54 -8.81
C VAL A 158 -9.23 12.91 -10.28
N ILE A 159 -8.78 11.97 -11.11
CA ILE A 159 -8.58 12.19 -12.54
C ILE A 159 -9.46 11.27 -13.38
N THR A 160 -9.78 11.72 -14.58
CA THR A 160 -10.62 11.00 -15.55
C THR A 160 -10.13 11.21 -16.98
N ARG A 161 -10.67 10.44 -17.93
CA ARG A 161 -10.33 10.53 -19.37
C ARG A 161 -8.82 10.45 -19.61
N CYS A 162 -8.18 9.53 -18.87
CA CYS A 162 -6.74 9.40 -18.87
C CYS A 162 -6.24 8.58 -20.07
N ARG A 163 -5.05 8.96 -20.55
CA ARG A 163 -4.31 8.24 -21.59
C ARG A 163 -2.84 8.17 -21.21
N ILE A 164 -2.25 6.99 -21.26
CA ILE A 164 -0.80 6.80 -21.13
C ILE A 164 -0.17 7.30 -22.42
N VAL A 165 0.81 8.19 -22.32
CA VAL A 165 1.49 8.83 -23.45
C VAL A 165 2.84 8.19 -23.71
N ALA A 166 3.58 7.84 -22.65
CA ALA A 166 4.89 7.22 -22.75
C ALA A 166 5.15 6.33 -21.54
N TYR A 167 5.89 5.25 -21.75
CA TYR A 167 6.49 4.46 -20.68
C TYR A 167 7.94 4.92 -20.51
N LYS A 168 8.37 5.14 -19.25
CA LYS A 168 9.79 5.37 -18.99
C LYS A 168 10.52 4.05 -19.31
N LYS A 169 11.56 4.12 -20.16
CA LYS A 169 12.50 3.00 -20.31
C LYS A 169 13.40 2.99 -19.09
N ASP A 170 13.56 1.80 -18.51
CA ASP A 170 14.60 1.52 -17.53
C ASP A 170 15.98 1.69 -18.15
#